data_ae39fb8739c9c7b293783251e0aa148d
#
_entry.id   ae39fb8739c9c7b293783251e0aa148d
#
_cell.length_a   1.000
_cell.length_b   1.000
_cell.length_c   1.000
_cell.angle_alpha   90.00
_cell.angle_beta   90.00
_cell.angle_gamma   90.00
#
_symmetry.space_group_name_H-M   'P 1'
#
loop_
_entity.id
_entity.type
_entity.pdbx_description
1 polymer ?
#
loop_
_entity_poly.entity_id
_entity_poly.type
_entity_poly.pdbx_seq_one_letter_code
_entity_poly.pdbx_strand_id
1 'polypeptide(L)'
;MNSEPELILLDESMTAQAAALFREAFAGEPWNDDWSDEAQLLEYIKDISMSRSALNYGLMIDGELAAAALGSVRHWWEGTNYNIEEFFIAPNLQGQGLGTRFMELIEEDIKKRGLAGIFLQTDSDKPAYRFYKKNGFGDLGTHVSLYKGLK
;
A
#
# COMPACT_ATOMS: atom_id res chain seq x y z
N MET A 1 16.65 14.85 -15.22
CA MET A 1 15.42 14.97 -16.01
C MET A 1 14.31 14.22 -15.29
N ASN A 2 13.20 14.89 -15.04
CA ASN A 2 12.09 14.28 -14.31
C ASN A 2 11.20 13.51 -15.27
N SER A 3 11.21 12.18 -15.15
CA SER A 3 10.29 11.34 -15.89
C SER A 3 8.93 11.36 -15.21
N GLU A 4 7.87 11.19 -15.98
CA GLU A 4 6.54 11.01 -15.45
C GLU A 4 6.50 9.68 -14.67
N PRO A 5 5.90 9.67 -13.48
CA PRO A 5 5.71 8.40 -12.77
C PRO A 5 4.84 7.45 -13.57
N GLU A 6 5.22 6.20 -13.61
CA GLU A 6 4.50 5.17 -14.35
C GLU A 6 3.91 4.13 -13.41
N LEU A 7 2.62 3.90 -13.52
CA LEU A 7 1.93 2.85 -12.77
C LEU A 7 2.20 1.50 -13.42
N ILE A 8 2.63 0.53 -12.60
CA ILE A 8 2.84 -0.84 -13.08
C ILE A 8 2.13 -1.81 -12.15
N LEU A 9 1.89 -3.02 -12.64
CA LEU A 9 1.49 -4.13 -11.79
C LEU A 9 2.74 -4.84 -11.31
N LEU A 10 2.82 -5.11 -10.01
CA LEU A 10 3.92 -5.85 -9.43
C LEU A 10 3.63 -7.35 -9.50
N ASP A 11 4.61 -8.13 -9.92
CA ASP A 11 4.51 -9.58 -9.91
C ASP A 11 5.55 -10.18 -8.96
N GLU A 12 5.60 -11.51 -8.90
CA GLU A 12 6.50 -12.22 -7.99
C GLU A 12 7.97 -11.87 -8.17
N SER A 13 8.38 -11.52 -9.38
CA SER A 13 9.78 -11.17 -9.64
C SER A 13 10.22 -9.90 -8.93
N MET A 14 9.27 -9.08 -8.46
CA MET A 14 9.54 -7.83 -7.79
C MET A 14 9.33 -7.89 -6.27
N THR A 15 9.08 -9.07 -5.72
CA THR A 15 8.83 -9.23 -4.28
C THR A 15 9.98 -8.72 -3.42
N ALA A 16 11.22 -9.08 -3.77
CA ALA A 16 12.38 -8.63 -2.99
C ALA A 16 12.55 -7.11 -3.04
N GLN A 17 12.29 -6.52 -4.20
CA GLN A 17 12.37 -5.08 -4.40
C GLN A 17 11.30 -4.35 -3.57
N ALA A 18 10.08 -4.87 -3.58
CA ALA A 18 8.98 -4.32 -2.78
C ALA A 18 9.28 -4.45 -1.29
N ALA A 19 9.84 -5.59 -0.85
CA ALA A 19 10.21 -5.81 0.54
C ALA A 19 11.29 -4.83 1.01
N ALA A 20 12.30 -4.57 0.17
CA ALA A 20 13.35 -3.61 0.50
C ALA A 20 12.78 -2.20 0.65
N LEU A 21 11.90 -1.80 -0.24
CA LEU A 21 11.25 -0.49 -0.16
C LEU A 21 10.35 -0.38 1.08
N PHE A 22 9.60 -1.44 1.39
CA PHE A 22 8.77 -1.50 2.58
C PHE A 22 9.61 -1.28 3.84
N ARG A 23 10.73 -2.00 3.96
CA ARG A 23 11.62 -1.85 5.10
C ARG A 23 12.11 -0.41 5.24
N GLU A 24 12.57 0.21 4.16
CA GLU A 24 13.02 1.59 4.18
C GLU A 24 11.91 2.54 4.64
N ALA A 25 10.70 2.35 4.13
CA ALA A 25 9.59 3.25 4.41
C ALA A 25 9.16 3.21 5.87
N PHE A 26 9.24 2.04 6.52
CA PHE A 26 8.71 1.87 7.87
C PHE A 26 9.75 1.78 8.96
N ALA A 27 11.04 1.66 8.63
CA ALA A 27 12.10 1.60 9.64
C ALA A 27 12.36 2.95 10.31
N GLY A 28 12.08 4.06 9.60
CA GLY A 28 12.28 5.41 10.13
C GLY A 28 11.04 5.96 10.80
N GLU A 29 11.16 7.22 11.27
CA GLU A 29 10.05 7.95 11.86
C GLU A 29 8.87 8.09 10.88
N PRO A 30 7.64 8.07 11.35
CA PRO A 30 7.18 7.91 12.74
C PRO A 30 6.95 6.46 13.14
N TRP A 31 7.18 5.51 12.23
CA TRP A 31 6.85 4.10 12.43
C TRP A 31 7.88 3.37 13.29
N ASN A 32 9.17 3.54 12.96
CA ASN A 32 10.28 2.91 13.66
C ASN A 32 10.14 1.40 13.81
N ASP A 33 9.62 0.74 12.77
CA ASP A 33 9.42 -0.71 12.78
C ASP A 33 10.74 -1.43 12.62
N ASP A 34 10.92 -2.47 13.43
CA ASP A 34 12.12 -3.29 13.36
C ASP A 34 11.89 -4.49 12.42
N TRP A 35 12.26 -4.32 11.17
CA TRP A 35 12.20 -5.38 10.17
C TRP A 35 13.57 -5.98 9.88
N SER A 36 14.39 -6.13 10.94
CA SER A 36 15.74 -6.72 10.81
C SER A 36 15.71 -8.23 10.52
N ASP A 37 14.63 -8.92 10.91
CA ASP A 37 14.46 -10.34 10.57
C ASP A 37 13.99 -10.43 9.12
N GLU A 38 14.92 -10.70 8.22
CA GLU A 38 14.65 -10.72 6.78
C GLU A 38 13.70 -11.81 6.35
N ALA A 39 13.76 -12.97 6.99
CA ALA A 39 12.85 -14.07 6.69
C ALA A 39 11.41 -13.69 7.04
N GLN A 40 11.21 -13.05 8.19
CA GLN A 40 9.91 -12.58 8.62
C GLN A 40 9.37 -11.52 7.68
N LEU A 41 10.23 -10.59 7.25
CA LEU A 41 9.85 -9.54 6.30
C LEU A 41 9.35 -10.14 4.99
N LEU A 42 10.09 -11.07 4.42
CA LEU A 42 9.73 -11.69 3.15
C LEU A 42 8.42 -12.47 3.27
N GLU A 43 8.22 -13.18 4.39
CA GLU A 43 6.97 -13.92 4.59
C GLU A 43 5.79 -12.96 4.71
N TYR A 44 5.95 -11.85 5.43
CA TYR A 44 4.88 -10.86 5.54
C TYR A 44 4.50 -10.28 4.17
N ILE A 45 5.52 -9.90 3.39
CA ILE A 45 5.26 -9.33 2.05
C ILE A 45 4.54 -10.35 1.16
N LYS A 46 4.93 -11.62 1.22
CA LYS A 46 4.24 -12.66 0.47
C LYS A 46 2.80 -12.85 0.94
N ASP A 47 2.57 -12.81 2.26
CA ASP A 47 1.21 -12.96 2.82
C ASP A 47 0.26 -11.93 2.22
N ILE A 48 0.69 -10.69 2.09
CA ILE A 48 -0.18 -9.60 1.65
C ILE A 48 -0.16 -9.37 0.14
N SER A 49 0.80 -9.94 -0.58
CA SER A 49 0.95 -9.68 -2.02
C SER A 49 0.73 -10.90 -2.92
N MET A 50 0.58 -12.08 -2.36
CA MET A 50 0.49 -13.31 -3.16
C MET A 50 -0.77 -14.12 -2.88
N SER A 51 -1.86 -13.46 -2.51
CA SER A 51 -3.14 -14.12 -2.31
C SER A 51 -3.78 -14.49 -3.67
N ARG A 52 -4.83 -15.32 -3.64
CA ARG A 52 -5.55 -15.74 -4.84
C ARG A 52 -6.04 -14.55 -5.67
N SER A 53 -6.48 -13.50 -5.02
CA SER A 53 -7.02 -12.31 -5.69
C SER A 53 -6.06 -11.12 -5.60
N ALA A 54 -4.77 -11.39 -5.58
CA ALA A 54 -3.76 -10.34 -5.43
C ALA A 54 -3.87 -9.27 -6.51
N LEU A 55 -3.70 -8.02 -6.09
CA LEU A 55 -3.61 -6.88 -6.99
C LEU A 55 -2.59 -5.92 -6.36
N ASN A 56 -1.43 -5.86 -6.97
CA ASN A 56 -0.31 -5.08 -6.42
C ASN A 56 0.16 -4.07 -7.43
N TYR A 57 0.29 -2.83 -6.99
CA TYR A 57 0.72 -1.74 -7.85
C TYR A 57 2.08 -1.21 -7.43
N GLY A 58 2.84 -0.78 -8.41
CA GLY A 58 4.07 -0.05 -8.17
C GLY A 58 4.07 1.26 -8.94
N LEU A 59 4.84 2.21 -8.46
CA LEU A 59 5.07 3.47 -9.15
C LEU A 59 6.54 3.53 -9.52
N MET A 60 6.83 3.55 -10.81
CA MET A 60 8.20 3.61 -11.31
C MET A 60 8.57 5.04 -11.69
N ILE A 61 9.74 5.46 -11.27
CA ILE A 61 10.31 6.75 -11.66
C ILE A 61 11.76 6.50 -12.07
N ASP A 62 12.09 6.86 -13.32
CA ASP A 62 13.45 6.70 -13.85
C ASP A 62 14.00 5.27 -13.64
N GLY A 63 13.14 4.27 -13.86
CA GLY A 63 13.55 2.87 -13.78
C GLY A 63 13.64 2.29 -12.37
N GLU A 64 13.28 3.07 -11.35
CA GLU A 64 13.31 2.61 -9.96
C GLU A 64 11.92 2.57 -9.35
N LEU A 65 11.70 1.62 -8.44
CA LEU A 65 10.43 1.51 -7.73
C LEU A 65 10.39 2.59 -6.65
N ALA A 66 9.49 3.55 -6.84
CA ALA A 66 9.36 4.71 -5.94
C ALA A 66 8.26 4.51 -4.88
N ALA A 67 7.28 3.66 -5.16
CA ALA A 67 6.15 3.44 -4.26
C ALA A 67 5.52 2.09 -4.57
N ALA A 68 4.78 1.55 -3.61
CA ALA A 68 4.05 0.31 -3.82
C ALA A 68 2.73 0.31 -3.03
N ALA A 69 1.74 -0.38 -3.58
CA ALA A 69 0.49 -0.67 -2.91
C ALA A 69 0.27 -2.17 -3.05
N LEU A 70 0.23 -2.86 -1.92
CA LEU A 70 0.09 -4.31 -1.87
C LEU A 70 -1.29 -4.66 -1.31
N GLY A 71 -2.00 -5.53 -2.00
CA GLY A 71 -3.33 -5.88 -1.55
C GLY A 71 -4.04 -6.87 -2.45
N SER A 72 -5.35 -6.90 -2.35
CA SER A 72 -6.16 -7.88 -3.05
C SER A 72 -7.56 -7.37 -3.35
N VAL A 73 -8.19 -8.01 -4.31
CA VAL A 73 -9.59 -7.75 -4.65
C VAL A 73 -10.48 -8.59 -3.73
N ARG A 74 -11.50 -7.98 -3.14
CA ARG A 74 -12.47 -8.65 -2.27
C ARG A 74 -13.87 -8.53 -2.87
N HIS A 75 -14.52 -9.66 -3.02
CA HIS A 75 -15.87 -9.74 -3.60
C HIS A 75 -16.90 -9.66 -2.47
N TRP A 76 -17.15 -8.43 -2.00
CA TRP A 76 -18.10 -8.18 -0.92
C TRP A 76 -19.52 -8.07 -1.50
N TRP A 77 -20.53 -8.37 -0.71
CA TRP A 77 -21.90 -8.41 -1.22
C TRP A 77 -22.41 -7.06 -1.75
N GLU A 78 -21.90 -5.95 -1.22
CA GLU A 78 -22.29 -4.61 -1.68
C GLU A 78 -21.49 -4.14 -2.88
N GLY A 79 -20.40 -4.79 -3.19
CA GLY A 79 -19.53 -4.41 -4.31
C GLY A 79 -18.15 -4.98 -4.15
N THR A 80 -17.48 -5.13 -5.28
CA THR A 80 -16.12 -5.65 -5.31
C THR A 80 -15.15 -4.52 -5.05
N ASN A 81 -14.31 -4.66 -4.03
CA ASN A 81 -13.41 -3.60 -3.60
C ASN A 81 -11.94 -4.00 -3.72
N TYR A 82 -11.08 -2.99 -3.82
CA TYR A 82 -9.65 -3.16 -3.66
C TYR A 82 -9.30 -2.96 -2.19
N ASN A 83 -8.76 -4.00 -1.55
CA ASN A 83 -8.31 -3.94 -0.17
C ASN A 83 -6.81 -3.71 -0.17
N ILE A 84 -6.38 -2.53 0.26
CA ILE A 84 -4.95 -2.20 0.37
C ILE A 84 -4.46 -2.67 1.75
N GLU A 85 -3.48 -3.56 1.76
CA GLU A 85 -2.84 -4.00 3.00
C GLU A 85 -1.70 -3.05 3.38
N GLU A 86 -0.88 -2.64 2.40
CA GLU A 86 0.20 -1.69 2.63
C GLU A 86 0.30 -0.71 1.47
N PHE A 87 0.54 0.55 1.79
CA PHE A 87 0.71 1.62 0.81
C PHE A 87 1.89 2.47 1.30
N PHE A 88 2.94 2.54 0.51
CA PHE A 88 4.16 3.21 0.98
C PHE A 88 4.94 3.85 -0.15
N ILE A 89 5.63 4.95 0.19
CA ILE A 89 6.43 5.75 -0.73
C ILE A 89 7.88 5.72 -0.21
N ALA A 90 8.85 5.69 -1.12
CA ALA A 90 10.25 5.78 -0.75
C ALA A 90 10.49 7.02 0.13
N PRO A 91 11.22 6.88 1.26
CA PRO A 91 11.37 7.99 2.21
C PRO A 91 11.91 9.27 1.60
N ASN A 92 12.87 9.16 0.68
CA ASN A 92 13.47 10.33 0.03
C ASN A 92 12.55 11.04 -0.96
N LEU A 93 11.40 10.43 -1.26
CA LEU A 93 10.42 10.98 -2.21
C LEU A 93 9.13 11.43 -1.54
N GLN A 94 9.03 11.28 -0.22
CA GLN A 94 7.84 11.70 0.52
C GLN A 94 7.73 13.23 0.55
N GLY A 95 6.51 13.73 0.72
CA GLY A 95 6.27 15.17 0.79
C GLY A 95 6.30 15.90 -0.55
N GLN A 96 6.29 15.19 -1.67
CA GLN A 96 6.36 15.78 -3.01
C GLN A 96 5.09 15.55 -3.83
N GLY A 97 4.01 15.11 -3.18
CA GLY A 97 2.74 14.86 -3.87
C GLY A 97 2.67 13.52 -4.59
N LEU A 98 3.69 12.67 -4.48
CA LEU A 98 3.70 11.37 -5.17
C LEU A 98 2.65 10.42 -4.63
N GLY A 99 2.38 10.45 -3.33
CA GLY A 99 1.34 9.60 -2.74
C GLY A 99 -0.02 9.88 -3.34
N THR A 100 -0.38 11.16 -3.48
CA THR A 100 -1.64 11.57 -4.11
C THR A 100 -1.68 11.15 -5.58
N ARG A 101 -0.59 11.37 -6.31
CA ARG A 101 -0.53 10.98 -7.72
C ARG A 101 -0.65 9.47 -7.88
N PHE A 102 0.04 8.71 -7.02
CA PHE A 102 -0.03 7.25 -7.03
C PHE A 102 -1.46 6.76 -6.77
N MET A 103 -2.12 7.33 -5.76
CA MET A 103 -3.50 6.97 -5.45
C MET A 103 -4.44 7.29 -6.62
N GLU A 104 -4.26 8.43 -7.27
CA GLU A 104 -5.07 8.79 -8.44
C GLU A 104 -4.91 7.78 -9.58
N LEU A 105 -3.67 7.36 -9.85
CA LEU A 105 -3.39 6.37 -10.89
C LEU A 105 -4.02 5.01 -10.56
N ILE A 106 -3.94 4.60 -9.29
CA ILE A 106 -4.59 3.37 -8.83
C ILE A 106 -6.10 3.47 -9.02
N GLU A 107 -6.69 4.60 -8.62
CA GLU A 107 -8.14 4.80 -8.77
C GLU A 107 -8.60 4.69 -10.22
N GLU A 108 -7.83 5.26 -11.13
CA GLU A 108 -8.14 5.15 -12.56
C GLU A 108 -8.14 3.70 -13.02
N ASP A 109 -7.15 2.92 -12.59
CA ASP A 109 -7.02 1.52 -12.98
C ASP A 109 -8.12 0.65 -12.38
N ILE A 110 -8.42 0.83 -11.10
CA ILE A 110 -9.45 0.00 -10.47
C ILE A 110 -10.86 0.33 -10.99
N LYS A 111 -11.10 1.58 -11.40
CA LYS A 111 -12.35 1.94 -12.07
C LYS A 111 -12.49 1.19 -13.38
N LYS A 112 -11.43 1.10 -14.15
CA LYS A 112 -11.42 0.33 -15.42
C LYS A 112 -11.69 -1.15 -15.17
N ARG A 113 -11.30 -1.67 -14.01
CA ARG A 113 -11.55 -3.06 -13.64
C ARG A 113 -12.95 -3.28 -13.07
N GLY A 114 -13.74 -2.22 -12.94
CA GLY A 114 -15.11 -2.32 -12.42
C GLY A 114 -15.20 -2.41 -10.91
N LEU A 115 -14.14 -2.04 -10.19
CA LEU A 115 -14.15 -2.08 -8.74
C LEU A 115 -14.90 -0.89 -8.16
N ALA A 116 -15.60 -1.11 -7.05
CA ALA A 116 -16.52 -0.14 -6.47
C ALA A 116 -15.85 0.81 -5.48
N GLY A 117 -14.75 0.42 -4.88
CA GLY A 117 -14.11 1.25 -3.86
C GLY A 117 -12.79 0.68 -3.37
N ILE A 118 -12.18 1.41 -2.44
CA ILE A 118 -10.93 1.03 -1.81
C ILE A 118 -11.15 0.95 -0.30
N PHE A 119 -10.75 -0.15 0.31
CA PHE A 119 -10.77 -0.33 1.75
C PHE A 119 -9.34 -0.45 2.26
N LEU A 120 -9.06 0.23 3.38
CA LEU A 120 -7.79 0.07 4.08
C LEU A 120 -7.96 0.37 5.55
N GLN A 121 -6.97 -0.04 6.35
CA GLN A 121 -6.90 0.29 7.77
C GLN A 121 -5.61 1.05 8.01
N THR A 122 -5.66 2.04 8.89
CA THR A 122 -4.51 2.85 9.25
C THR A 122 -4.63 3.29 10.69
N ASP A 123 -3.52 3.74 11.26
CA ASP A 123 -3.52 4.26 12.64
C ASP A 123 -3.92 5.73 12.63
N SER A 124 -4.93 6.08 13.42
CA SER A 124 -5.45 7.45 13.44
C SER A 124 -4.47 8.47 14.04
N ASP A 125 -3.46 8.01 14.77
CA ASP A 125 -2.46 8.86 15.38
C ASP A 125 -1.18 9.05 14.52
N LYS A 126 -1.21 8.59 13.28
CA LYS A 126 -0.07 8.71 12.36
C LYS A 126 -0.39 9.67 11.21
N PRO A 127 0.63 10.28 10.60
CA PRO A 127 0.40 11.21 9.46
C PRO A 127 -0.34 10.61 8.28
N ALA A 128 -0.23 9.29 8.09
CA ALA A 128 -0.93 8.60 6.99
C ALA A 128 -2.45 8.80 7.07
N TYR A 129 -3.00 8.86 8.26
CA TYR A 129 -4.43 9.06 8.43
C TYR A 129 -4.90 10.36 7.75
N ARG A 130 -4.17 11.45 7.95
CA ARG A 130 -4.50 12.75 7.31
C ARG A 130 -4.36 12.64 5.79
N PHE A 131 -3.35 11.92 5.32
CA PHE A 131 -3.15 11.70 3.90
C PHE A 131 -4.38 11.03 3.28
N TYR A 132 -4.88 9.96 3.90
CA TYR A 132 -6.05 9.27 3.39
C TYR A 132 -7.29 10.15 3.43
N LYS A 133 -7.50 10.88 4.51
CA LYS A 133 -8.65 11.79 4.61
C LYS A 133 -8.60 12.86 3.52
N LYS A 134 -7.43 13.42 3.27
CA LYS A 134 -7.23 14.42 2.23
C LYS A 134 -7.51 13.84 0.84
N ASN A 135 -7.29 12.56 0.66
CA ASN A 135 -7.50 11.88 -0.62
C ASN A 135 -8.88 11.23 -0.73
N GLY A 136 -9.82 11.64 0.07
CA GLY A 136 -11.23 11.27 -0.09
C GLY A 136 -11.68 10.04 0.71
N PHE A 137 -10.83 9.47 1.56
CA PHE A 137 -11.21 8.33 2.38
C PHE A 137 -12.03 8.81 3.59
N GLY A 138 -13.12 8.10 3.87
CA GLY A 138 -13.97 8.38 5.03
C GLY A 138 -13.81 7.31 6.09
N ASP A 139 -14.01 7.70 7.35
CA ASP A 139 -13.96 6.75 8.47
C ASP A 139 -15.14 5.79 8.43
N LEU A 140 -14.87 4.52 8.73
CA LEU A 140 -15.93 3.54 9.00
C LEU A 140 -16.11 3.51 10.51
N GLY A 141 -16.87 4.47 11.04
CA GLY A 141 -16.91 4.81 12.46
C GLY A 141 -17.31 3.70 13.43
N THR A 142 -17.94 2.63 12.94
CA THR A 142 -18.33 1.52 13.80
C THR A 142 -17.32 0.36 13.77
N HIS A 143 -16.32 0.45 12.91
CA HIS A 143 -15.31 -0.61 12.79
C HIS A 143 -14.20 -0.42 13.82
N VAL A 144 -13.81 -1.51 14.46
CA VAL A 144 -12.68 -1.50 15.39
C VAL A 144 -11.78 -2.68 15.09
N SER A 145 -10.51 -2.55 15.45
CA SER A 145 -9.54 -3.65 15.36
C SER A 145 -9.38 -4.26 16.74
N LEU A 146 -9.47 -5.58 16.83
CA LEU A 146 -9.35 -6.30 18.10
C LEU A 146 -8.18 -7.28 18.00
N TYR A 147 -7.43 -7.37 19.08
CA TYR A 147 -6.28 -8.28 19.16
C TYR A 147 -6.27 -8.98 20.52
N LYS A 148 -5.94 -10.25 20.53
CA LYS A 148 -5.78 -11.01 21.78
C LYS A 148 -4.42 -11.70 21.72
N GLY A 149 -3.52 -11.29 22.59
CA GLY A 149 -2.21 -11.93 22.72
C GLY A 149 -2.34 -13.33 23.29
N LEU A 150 -1.57 -14.26 22.76
CA LEU A 150 -1.58 -15.65 23.24
C LEU A 150 -0.20 -15.98 23.75
N LYS A 151 -0.09 -16.13 25.08
CA LYS A 151 1.18 -16.49 25.72
C LYS A 151 0.96 -17.55 26.77
#